data_4c6f132f2a149ea4d4abed6813d2a96d
#
_entry.id   4c6f132f2a149ea4d4abed6813d2a96d
#
_cell.length_a   1.000
_cell.length_b   1.000
_cell.length_c   1.000
_cell.angle_alpha   90.00
_cell.angle_beta   90.00
_cell.angle_gamma   90.00
#
_symmetry.space_group_name_H-M   'P 1'
#
loop_
_entity.id
_entity.type
_entity.pdbx_description
1 polymer ?
#
loop_
_entity_poly.entity_id
_entity_poly.type
_entity_poly.pdbx_seq_one_letter_code
_entity_poly.pdbx_strand_id
1 'polypeptide(L)'
;MKTKLIKILTPFAVLPLLACGQPAVSNANAAPAPAAKAEAPADKSVAASLKTRLEKVYAAQDLKVLSVSETPIKGIYEVVVSGKQIIYTDAKGDYMLVGDLINVNTRQSLTEER
;
A
#
# COMPACT_ATOMS: atom_id res chain seq x y z
N MET A 1 53.82 -34.52 -15.41
CA MET A 1 54.45 -35.16 -14.26
C MET A 1 53.41 -35.45 -13.21
N LYS A 2 53.19 -36.71 -13.02
CA LYS A 2 52.58 -37.48 -11.94
C LYS A 2 51.34 -36.92 -11.21
N THR A 3 50.25 -37.33 -11.76
CA THR A 3 48.92 -37.54 -11.24
C THR A 3 48.95 -38.31 -9.91
N LYS A 4 48.24 -37.85 -8.89
CA LYS A 4 47.78 -38.70 -7.79
C LYS A 4 46.29 -38.61 -7.64
N LEU A 5 45.63 -39.63 -8.14
CA LEU A 5 44.25 -39.98 -7.83
C LEU A 5 44.19 -40.38 -6.33
N ILE A 6 43.38 -39.70 -5.56
CA ILE A 6 42.93 -40.19 -4.27
C ILE A 6 41.49 -40.60 -4.41
N LYS A 7 41.27 -41.90 -4.51
CA LYS A 7 39.94 -42.51 -4.31
C LYS A 7 39.68 -42.53 -2.81
N ILE A 8 38.71 -41.74 -2.36
CA ILE A 8 38.14 -41.88 -1.03
C ILE A 8 36.80 -42.58 -1.20
N LEU A 9 36.85 -43.85 -0.85
CA LEU A 9 35.69 -44.72 -0.73
C LEU A 9 35.14 -44.53 0.68
N THR A 10 34.00 -43.85 0.81
CA THR A 10 33.27 -43.74 2.08
C THR A 10 32.07 -44.67 2.08
N PRO A 11 31.92 -45.51 3.10
CA PRO A 11 30.78 -46.43 3.19
C PRO A 11 29.50 -45.70 3.58
N PHE A 12 28.46 -46.14 2.95
CA PHE A 12 27.10 -45.81 3.14
C PHE A 12 26.64 -46.26 4.55
N ALA A 13 26.41 -45.31 5.45
CA ALA A 13 25.76 -45.59 6.71
C ALA A 13 24.27 -45.23 6.57
N VAL A 14 23.45 -46.28 6.48
CA VAL A 14 22.00 -46.21 6.55
C VAL A 14 21.61 -45.92 8.00
N LEU A 15 21.08 -44.72 8.28
CA LEU A 15 20.39 -44.44 9.53
C LEU A 15 18.88 -44.53 9.32
N PRO A 16 18.16 -45.20 10.25
CA PRO A 16 16.72 -45.30 10.15
C PRO A 16 16.04 -43.94 10.47
N LEU A 17 15.02 -43.59 9.66
CA LEU A 17 14.12 -42.49 9.89
C LEU A 17 13.38 -42.71 11.22
N LEU A 18 13.67 -41.93 12.22
CA LEU A 18 12.73 -41.67 13.28
C LEU A 18 11.81 -40.53 12.78
N ALA A 19 10.59 -40.89 12.43
CA ALA A 19 9.52 -39.96 12.15
C ALA A 19 9.16 -39.22 13.45
N CYS A 20 9.77 -38.07 13.68
CA CYS A 20 9.24 -37.12 14.63
C CYS A 20 8.23 -36.27 13.89
N GLY A 21 6.95 -36.51 14.20
CA GLY A 21 5.84 -35.71 13.70
C GLY A 21 6.05 -34.24 14.10
N GLN A 22 6.34 -33.40 13.11
CA GLN A 22 6.16 -31.97 13.26
C GLN A 22 4.66 -31.70 13.32
N PRO A 23 4.15 -31.07 14.38
CA PRO A 23 2.81 -30.52 14.27
C PRO A 23 2.87 -29.45 13.18
N ALA A 24 2.14 -29.69 12.12
CA ALA A 24 1.83 -28.67 11.13
C ALA A 24 1.13 -27.54 11.89
N VAL A 25 1.87 -26.50 12.25
CA VAL A 25 1.26 -25.22 12.54
C VAL A 25 0.74 -24.70 11.21
N SER A 26 -0.47 -25.11 10.90
CA SER A 26 -1.30 -24.43 9.94
C SER A 26 -1.50 -23.03 10.49
N ASN A 27 -0.59 -22.13 10.15
CA ASN A 27 -0.83 -20.72 10.30
C ASN A 27 -1.79 -20.28 9.18
N ALA A 28 -2.97 -20.91 9.18
CA ALA A 28 -4.09 -20.52 8.37
C ALA A 28 -4.79 -19.34 9.05
N ASN A 29 -4.05 -18.29 9.29
CA ASN A 29 -4.62 -16.98 9.61
C ASN A 29 -3.87 -15.88 8.84
N ALA A 30 -3.53 -16.17 7.59
CA ALA A 30 -3.45 -15.11 6.61
C ALA A 30 -4.92 -14.71 6.36
N ALA A 31 -5.44 -13.81 7.19
CA ALA A 31 -6.58 -13.03 6.79
C ALA A 31 -6.22 -12.46 5.42
N PRO A 32 -7.09 -12.58 4.39
CA PRO A 32 -6.85 -11.90 3.13
C PRO A 32 -6.61 -10.45 3.49
N ALA A 33 -5.44 -9.92 3.11
CA ALA A 33 -5.18 -8.50 3.18
C ALA A 33 -6.42 -7.84 2.56
N PRO A 34 -7.08 -6.90 3.25
CA PRO A 34 -8.20 -6.22 2.63
C PRO A 34 -7.67 -5.66 1.32
N ALA A 35 -8.19 -6.19 0.22
CA ALA A 35 -8.00 -5.63 -1.09
C ALA A 35 -8.22 -4.13 -0.93
N ALA A 36 -7.34 -3.32 -1.47
CA ALA A 36 -7.43 -1.88 -1.42
C ALA A 36 -8.87 -1.51 -1.79
N LYS A 37 -9.65 -1.21 -0.75
CA LYS A 37 -11.06 -0.94 -0.92
C LYS A 37 -11.07 0.39 -1.65
N ALA A 38 -11.59 0.39 -2.85
CA ALA A 38 -11.83 1.62 -3.59
C ALA A 38 -12.38 2.64 -2.59
N GLU A 39 -11.64 3.71 -2.38
CA GLU A 39 -11.95 4.70 -1.37
C GLU A 39 -13.35 5.22 -1.64
N ALA A 40 -14.17 5.23 -0.63
CA ALA A 40 -15.53 5.72 -0.76
C ALA A 40 -15.49 7.22 -1.11
N PRO A 41 -16.42 7.72 -1.93
CA PRO A 41 -16.53 9.15 -2.15
C PRO A 41 -16.73 9.83 -0.79
N ALA A 42 -16.00 10.92 -0.56
CA ALA A 42 -16.11 11.70 0.67
C ALA A 42 -17.55 12.18 0.91
N ASP A 43 -17.89 12.41 2.16
CA ASP A 43 -19.16 13.04 2.51
C ASP A 43 -19.37 14.30 1.66
N LYS A 44 -20.57 14.44 1.09
CA LYS A 44 -20.90 15.53 0.16
C LYS A 44 -20.65 16.92 0.77
N SER A 45 -20.82 17.05 2.08
CA SER A 45 -20.59 18.31 2.78
C SER A 45 -19.11 18.65 2.86
N VAL A 46 -18.26 17.67 3.17
CA VAL A 46 -16.80 17.82 3.21
C VAL A 46 -16.26 18.06 1.81
N ALA A 47 -16.69 17.27 0.83
CA ALA A 47 -16.27 17.43 -0.55
C ALA A 47 -16.60 18.83 -1.12
N ALA A 48 -17.80 19.34 -0.87
CA ALA A 48 -18.20 20.68 -1.30
C ALA A 48 -17.38 21.79 -0.62
N SER A 49 -17.11 21.63 0.67
CA SER A 49 -16.31 22.58 1.44
C SER A 49 -14.87 22.62 0.95
N LEU A 50 -14.25 21.46 0.77
CA LEU A 50 -12.87 21.34 0.26
C LEU A 50 -12.76 21.90 -1.15
N LYS A 51 -13.72 21.58 -2.03
CA LYS A 51 -13.74 22.11 -3.38
C LYS A 51 -13.75 23.65 -3.36
N THR A 52 -14.72 24.24 -2.66
CA THR A 52 -14.87 25.71 -2.59
C THR A 52 -13.62 26.37 -2.02
N ARG A 53 -13.05 25.79 -0.95
CA ARG A 53 -11.86 26.35 -0.29
C ARG A 53 -10.63 26.27 -1.15
N LEU A 54 -10.30 25.09 -1.69
CA LEU A 54 -9.12 24.87 -2.51
C LEU A 54 -9.16 25.69 -3.80
N GLU A 55 -10.30 25.71 -4.50
CA GLU A 55 -10.46 26.51 -5.72
C GLU A 55 -10.35 28.03 -5.44
N LYS A 56 -10.81 28.48 -4.26
CA LYS A 56 -10.66 29.88 -3.84
C LYS A 56 -9.21 30.25 -3.52
N VAL A 57 -8.52 29.41 -2.74
CA VAL A 57 -7.15 29.68 -2.29
C VAL A 57 -6.18 29.60 -3.47
N TYR A 58 -6.38 28.67 -4.40
CA TYR A 58 -5.53 28.45 -5.56
C TYR A 58 -6.14 28.99 -6.87
N ALA A 59 -7.01 29.98 -6.77
CA ALA A 59 -7.64 30.62 -7.95
C ALA A 59 -6.62 31.19 -8.94
N ALA A 60 -5.48 31.68 -8.47
CA ALA A 60 -4.40 32.20 -9.31
C ALA A 60 -3.72 31.14 -10.17
N GLN A 61 -3.77 29.87 -9.76
CA GLN A 61 -3.23 28.72 -10.48
C GLN A 61 -4.30 27.96 -11.28
N ASP A 62 -5.52 28.47 -11.36
CA ASP A 62 -6.66 27.86 -12.05
C ASP A 62 -6.91 26.39 -11.62
N LEU A 63 -6.67 26.11 -10.35
CA LEU A 63 -6.87 24.79 -9.77
C LEU A 63 -8.35 24.46 -9.74
N LYS A 64 -8.74 23.33 -10.32
CA LYS A 64 -10.09 22.79 -10.29
C LYS A 64 -10.10 21.47 -9.56
N VAL A 65 -10.99 21.31 -8.60
CA VAL A 65 -11.21 20.04 -7.89
C VAL A 65 -12.14 19.16 -8.72
N LEU A 66 -11.64 18.00 -9.12
CA LEU A 66 -12.36 17.02 -9.93
C LEU A 66 -13.12 16.02 -9.07
N SER A 67 -12.47 15.50 -8.02
CA SER A 67 -13.09 14.57 -7.08
C SER A 67 -12.46 14.70 -5.70
N VAL A 68 -13.21 14.28 -4.68
CA VAL A 68 -12.78 14.17 -3.29
C VAL A 68 -13.20 12.82 -2.77
N SER A 69 -12.27 12.07 -2.21
CA SER A 69 -12.47 10.72 -1.67
C SER A 69 -11.90 10.60 -0.27
N GLU A 70 -12.45 9.68 0.51
CA GLU A 70 -11.88 9.32 1.81
C GLU A 70 -10.64 8.44 1.61
N THR A 71 -9.65 8.59 2.48
CA THR A 71 -8.49 7.70 2.53
C THR A 71 -8.62 6.70 3.68
N PRO A 72 -7.83 5.62 3.70
CA PRO A 72 -7.76 4.73 4.86
C PRO A 72 -7.29 5.43 6.14
N ILE A 73 -6.71 6.62 6.02
CA ILE A 73 -6.29 7.44 7.16
C ILE A 73 -7.45 8.36 7.54
N LYS A 74 -8.06 8.09 8.68
CA LYS A 74 -9.18 8.88 9.17
C LYS A 74 -8.83 10.38 9.27
N GLY A 75 -9.67 11.21 8.66
CA GLY A 75 -9.51 12.67 8.67
C GLY A 75 -8.62 13.22 7.56
N ILE A 76 -8.05 12.36 6.72
CA ILE A 76 -7.31 12.73 5.51
C ILE A 76 -8.14 12.37 4.29
N TYR A 77 -8.27 13.30 3.39
CA TYR A 77 -9.03 13.19 2.14
C TYR A 77 -8.09 13.27 0.95
N GLU A 78 -8.36 12.43 -0.03
CA GLU A 78 -7.73 12.50 -1.33
C GLU A 78 -8.51 13.44 -2.23
N VAL A 79 -7.82 14.35 -2.87
CA VAL A 79 -8.41 15.32 -3.79
C VAL A 79 -7.72 15.22 -5.13
N VAL A 80 -8.46 14.87 -6.17
CA VAL A 80 -7.98 14.90 -7.55
C VAL A 80 -8.26 16.28 -8.11
N VAL A 81 -7.22 16.94 -8.59
CA VAL A 81 -7.30 18.28 -9.16
C VAL A 81 -7.00 18.29 -10.65
N SER A 82 -7.19 19.43 -11.29
CA SER A 82 -6.88 19.65 -12.71
C SER A 82 -5.45 19.17 -13.05
N GLY A 83 -5.29 18.56 -14.23
CA GLY A 83 -4.03 17.92 -14.61
C GLY A 83 -3.84 16.51 -14.05
N LYS A 84 -4.88 15.91 -13.44
CA LYS A 84 -4.85 14.58 -12.79
C LYS A 84 -3.84 14.48 -11.65
N GLN A 85 -3.50 15.59 -11.03
CA GLN A 85 -2.65 15.59 -9.85
C GLN A 85 -3.48 15.20 -8.63
N ILE A 86 -2.89 14.37 -7.77
CA ILE A 86 -3.50 13.93 -6.52
C ILE A 86 -2.83 14.67 -5.38
N ILE A 87 -3.64 15.22 -4.50
CA ILE A 87 -3.22 15.87 -3.26
C ILE A 87 -4.04 15.31 -2.09
N TYR A 88 -3.49 15.39 -0.91
CA TYR A 88 -4.16 14.98 0.32
C TYR A 88 -4.38 16.19 1.21
N THR A 89 -5.50 16.23 1.90
CA THR A 89 -5.84 17.36 2.78
C THR A 89 -6.66 16.90 3.97
N ASP A 90 -6.67 17.69 5.03
CA ASP A 90 -7.61 17.50 6.13
C ASP A 90 -9.03 17.95 5.74
N ALA A 91 -10.02 17.60 6.55
CA ALA A 91 -11.44 17.90 6.29
C ALA A 91 -11.76 19.39 6.14
N LYS A 92 -10.91 20.25 6.69
CA LYS A 92 -11.08 21.72 6.61
C LYS A 92 -10.33 22.33 5.42
N GLY A 93 -9.37 21.61 4.83
CA GLY A 93 -8.50 22.14 3.80
C GLY A 93 -7.48 23.16 4.33
N ASP A 94 -7.07 23.02 5.59
CA ASP A 94 -6.10 23.89 6.20
C ASP A 94 -4.66 23.45 5.91
N TYR A 95 -4.47 22.15 5.71
CA TYR A 95 -3.18 21.55 5.39
C TYR A 95 -3.29 20.71 4.13
N MET A 96 -2.26 20.77 3.31
CA MET A 96 -2.17 20.01 2.07
C MET A 96 -0.86 19.22 2.05
N LEU A 97 -0.96 17.96 1.66
CA LEU A 97 0.16 17.05 1.43
C LEU A 97 0.23 16.72 -0.06
N VAL A 98 1.41 16.78 -0.62
CA VAL A 98 1.69 16.37 -2.00
C VAL A 98 2.68 15.23 -1.95
N GLY A 99 2.32 14.11 -2.55
CA GLY A 99 3.14 12.89 -2.51
C GLY A 99 2.31 11.63 -2.64
N ASP A 100 2.94 10.49 -2.39
CA ASP A 100 2.29 9.19 -2.51
C ASP A 100 1.81 8.66 -1.16
N LEU A 101 0.60 8.14 -1.15
CA LEU A 101 0.06 7.39 -0.02
C LEU A 101 0.34 5.90 -0.25
N ILE A 102 1.25 5.36 0.54
CA ILE A 102 1.70 3.98 0.41
C ILE A 102 1.21 3.15 1.59
N ASN A 103 0.59 2.02 1.30
CA ASN A 103 0.31 1.01 2.30
C ASN A 103 1.60 0.23 2.59
N VAL A 104 2.18 0.44 3.77
CA VAL A 104 3.47 -0.17 4.12
C VAL A 104 3.42 -1.70 4.28
N ASN A 105 2.24 -2.26 4.55
CA ASN A 105 2.08 -3.71 4.68
C ASN A 105 2.07 -4.41 3.33
N THR A 106 1.40 -3.83 2.34
CA THR A 106 1.29 -4.38 0.98
C THR A 106 2.31 -3.79 0.03
N ARG A 107 2.95 -2.66 0.38
CA ARG A 107 3.85 -1.87 -0.45
C ARG A 107 3.19 -1.31 -1.72
N GLN A 108 1.88 -1.19 -1.70
CA GLN A 108 1.11 -0.62 -2.80
C GLN A 108 0.94 0.88 -2.61
N SER A 109 1.09 1.63 -3.71
CA SER A 109 0.78 3.06 -3.75
C SER A 109 -0.70 3.24 -4.07
N LEU A 110 -1.46 3.76 -3.14
CA LEU A 110 -2.86 4.09 -3.35
C LEU A 110 -3.01 5.28 -4.32
N THR A 111 -1.98 6.09 -4.42
CA THR A 111 -1.94 7.23 -5.34
C THR A 111 -1.79 6.77 -6.80
N GLU A 112 -0.95 5.76 -7.07
CA GLU A 112 -0.71 5.24 -8.43
C GLU A 112 -1.86 4.36 -8.95
N GLU A 113 -2.70 3.84 -8.07
CA GLU A 113 -3.87 3.02 -8.43
C GLU A 113 -5.05 3.86 -8.97
N ARG A 114 -4.91 5.20 -9.06
CA ARG A 114 -5.90 6.17 -9.54
C ARG A 114 -5.58 6.57 -10.98
#